data_6127edf2b5149b0f3bd10a4b1761b4fb
#
_entry.id   6127edf2b5149b0f3bd10a4b1761b4fb
#
_cell.length_a   1.000
_cell.length_b   1.000
_cell.length_c   1.000
_cell.angle_alpha   90.00
_cell.angle_beta   90.00
_cell.angle_gamma   90.00
#
_symmetry.space_group_name_H-M   'P 1'
#
loop_
_entity.id
_entity.type
_entity.pdbx_description
1 polymer ?
#
loop_
_entity_poly.entity_id
_entity_poly.type
_entity_poly.pdbx_seq_one_letter_code
_entity_poly.pdbx_strand_id
1 'polypeptide(L)'
;MSAADLAGGDGTGIDRRSLLRAFGAGSALLIGARFGRAAARPTLTAATATTLADPLQPSLWLAIAPDGAVRIWAHRSEMGTGIRTSLPMVVADELGCDWERVTIEQAFGDAGYGDQNTDGSWSVRGFYETMRKAGAGARWLLEQAAAKQWGVDAKECIAREHAVHGPGGKKLGFGELVATARGLSLPSDEQLRFRKPEELRFVGKETVRFYDATDITTGRATFGADVRPDGMVIASA
;
A
#
# COMPACT_ATOMS: atom_id res chain seq x y z
N MET A 1 4.28 -58.19 35.53
CA MET A 1 4.04 -57.94 34.12
C MET A 1 4.74 -56.64 33.76
N SER A 2 5.79 -56.77 32.98
CA SER A 2 6.80 -55.75 32.67
C SER A 2 6.30 -54.80 31.58
N ALA A 3 6.67 -53.50 31.71
CA ALA A 3 6.37 -52.45 30.77
C ALA A 3 7.31 -52.49 29.54
N ALA A 4 7.12 -53.48 28.66
CA ALA A 4 8.00 -53.67 27.50
C ALA A 4 7.25 -54.19 26.25
N ASP A 5 6.02 -53.73 25.98
CA ASP A 5 5.30 -54.15 24.77
C ASP A 5 4.40 -53.00 24.22
N LEU A 6 4.99 -51.87 23.90
CA LEU A 6 4.37 -50.86 23.03
C LEU A 6 5.45 -50.05 22.29
N ALA A 7 6.17 -50.68 21.39
CA ALA A 7 7.03 -50.00 20.45
C ALA A 7 7.00 -50.74 19.10
N GLY A 8 5.96 -50.48 18.33
CA GLY A 8 5.82 -50.92 16.94
C GLY A 8 5.17 -49.79 16.15
N GLY A 9 5.94 -48.81 15.73
CA GLY A 9 5.51 -47.75 14.84
C GLY A 9 6.59 -47.54 13.79
N ASP A 10 6.38 -48.03 12.57
CA ASP A 10 7.23 -47.83 11.40
C ASP A 10 7.40 -46.37 11.08
N GLY A 11 8.44 -45.77 11.63
CA GLY A 11 8.90 -44.43 11.30
C GLY A 11 9.80 -44.45 10.07
N THR A 12 9.27 -44.24 8.88
CA THR A 12 10.04 -43.90 7.68
C THR A 12 10.50 -42.43 7.71
N GLY A 13 11.10 -42.05 8.81
CA GLY A 13 11.76 -40.75 8.95
C GLY A 13 13.21 -40.90 8.47
N ILE A 14 13.59 -40.26 7.36
CA ILE A 14 14.99 -40.10 6.96
C ILE A 14 15.71 -39.29 8.05
N ASP A 15 16.64 -39.94 8.77
CA ASP A 15 17.41 -39.24 9.78
C ASP A 15 18.41 -38.23 9.14
N ARG A 16 18.74 -37.18 9.87
CA ARG A 16 19.63 -36.09 9.38
C ARG A 16 21.01 -36.59 8.92
N ARG A 17 21.53 -37.68 9.51
CA ARG A 17 22.82 -38.27 9.12
C ARG A 17 22.72 -38.98 7.78
N SER A 18 21.65 -39.69 7.52
CA SER A 18 21.38 -40.34 6.24
C SER A 18 21.19 -39.35 5.12
N LEU A 19 20.53 -38.21 5.40
CA LEU A 19 20.40 -37.11 4.46
C LEU A 19 21.78 -36.48 4.11
N LEU A 20 22.61 -36.22 5.11
CA LEU A 20 23.95 -35.65 4.89
C LEU A 20 24.91 -36.61 4.17
N ARG A 21 24.78 -37.93 4.37
CA ARG A 21 25.56 -38.93 3.63
C ARG A 21 25.12 -39.04 2.16
N ALA A 22 23.87 -38.84 1.85
CA ALA A 22 23.37 -38.75 0.48
C ALA A 22 23.91 -37.55 -0.29
N PHE A 23 24.18 -36.44 0.39
CA PHE A 23 24.81 -35.25 -0.23
C PHE A 23 26.33 -35.35 -0.36
N GLY A 24 27.00 -36.25 0.36
CA GLY A 24 28.46 -36.40 0.34
C GLY A 24 29.03 -37.28 -0.76
N ALA A 25 28.21 -38.01 -1.49
CA ALA A 25 28.63 -38.82 -2.64
C ALA A 25 28.17 -38.10 -3.92
N GLY A 26 29.11 -37.37 -4.55
CA GLY A 26 28.88 -36.54 -5.73
C GLY A 26 28.09 -37.27 -6.83
N SER A 27 26.81 -36.96 -6.88
CA SER A 27 25.95 -37.28 -8.00
C SER A 27 24.94 -36.15 -8.12
N ALA A 28 25.07 -35.36 -9.15
CA ALA A 28 24.11 -34.36 -9.54
C ALA A 28 22.78 -35.06 -9.83
N LEU A 29 21.82 -34.96 -8.93
CA LEU A 29 20.45 -35.40 -9.14
C LEU A 29 19.71 -34.41 -10.01
N LEU A 30 19.74 -34.61 -11.31
CA LEU A 30 18.87 -33.90 -12.26
C LEU A 30 17.43 -34.39 -12.04
N ILE A 31 16.67 -33.70 -11.19
CA ILE A 31 15.22 -33.90 -11.12
C ILE A 31 14.61 -33.20 -12.33
N GLY A 32 14.51 -33.92 -13.43
CA GLY A 32 13.72 -33.52 -14.58
C GLY A 32 12.24 -33.63 -14.26
N ALA A 33 11.66 -32.64 -13.60
CA ALA A 33 10.22 -32.49 -13.52
C ALA A 33 9.69 -32.09 -14.90
N ARG A 34 9.08 -33.01 -15.63
CA ARG A 34 8.24 -32.69 -16.78
C ARG A 34 7.01 -31.96 -16.26
N PHE A 35 7.10 -30.63 -16.19
CA PHE A 35 5.90 -29.82 -16.04
C PHE A 35 5.12 -29.88 -17.36
N GLY A 36 3.90 -30.42 -17.29
CA GLY A 36 2.95 -30.33 -18.37
C GLY A 36 2.78 -28.87 -18.78
N ARG A 37 2.47 -28.65 -20.06
CA ARG A 37 2.20 -27.35 -20.66
C ARG A 37 1.33 -26.52 -19.71
N ALA A 38 1.93 -25.61 -18.96
CA ALA A 38 1.22 -24.58 -18.25
C ALA A 38 0.50 -23.75 -19.32
N ALA A 39 -0.82 -23.63 -19.22
CA ALA A 39 -1.57 -22.66 -19.97
C ALA A 39 -0.87 -21.30 -19.78
N ALA A 40 -0.70 -20.57 -20.88
CA ALA A 40 -0.08 -19.26 -20.87
C ALA A 40 -0.70 -18.43 -19.75
N ARG A 41 0.07 -18.16 -18.70
CA ARG A 41 -0.32 -17.19 -17.69
C ARG A 41 -0.46 -15.86 -18.42
N PRO A 42 -1.52 -15.09 -18.14
CA PRO A 42 -1.62 -13.76 -18.73
C PRO A 42 -0.34 -13.02 -18.36
N THR A 43 0.38 -12.57 -19.38
CA THR A 43 1.45 -11.59 -19.23
C THR A 43 0.87 -10.48 -18.36
N LEU A 44 1.53 -10.14 -17.24
CA LEU A 44 1.23 -8.91 -16.53
C LEU A 44 1.40 -7.78 -17.55
N THR A 45 0.33 -7.48 -18.26
CA THR A 45 0.18 -6.17 -18.86
C THR A 45 0.36 -5.24 -17.67
N ALA A 46 1.41 -4.45 -17.67
CA ALA A 46 1.56 -3.34 -16.72
C ALA A 46 0.17 -2.75 -16.60
N ALA A 47 -0.45 -2.85 -15.41
CA ALA A 47 -1.77 -2.30 -15.20
C ALA A 47 -1.69 -0.93 -15.81
N THR A 48 -2.49 -0.70 -16.85
CA THR A 48 -2.45 0.51 -17.65
C THR A 48 -2.58 1.60 -16.61
N ALA A 49 -1.47 2.27 -16.30
CA ALA A 49 -1.48 3.38 -15.37
C ALA A 49 -2.47 4.34 -15.99
N THR A 50 -3.70 4.32 -15.47
CA THR A 50 -4.75 5.23 -15.94
C THR A 50 -4.15 6.59 -15.72
N THR A 51 -3.69 7.22 -16.78
CA THR A 51 -3.08 8.54 -16.72
C THR A 51 -4.17 9.43 -16.13
N LEU A 52 -4.00 9.80 -14.87
CA LEU A 52 -4.93 10.72 -14.23
C LEU A 52 -4.87 12.01 -15.04
N ALA A 53 -5.96 12.38 -15.70
CA ALA A 53 -6.04 13.62 -16.43
C ALA A 53 -5.79 14.76 -15.44
N ASP A 54 -4.62 15.38 -15.53
CA ASP A 54 -4.26 16.62 -14.84
C ASP A 54 -4.56 16.66 -13.31
N PRO A 55 -4.00 15.71 -12.50
CA PRO A 55 -4.33 15.57 -11.10
C PRO A 55 -3.70 16.66 -10.24
N LEU A 56 -4.24 16.87 -9.03
CA LEU A 56 -3.54 17.51 -7.93
C LEU A 56 -2.59 16.52 -7.30
N GLN A 57 -1.27 16.76 -7.39
CA GLN A 57 -0.24 15.90 -6.79
C GLN A 57 0.60 16.70 -5.79
N PRO A 58 0.15 16.83 -4.55
CA PRO A 58 0.84 17.63 -3.53
C PRO A 58 2.09 16.96 -2.97
N SER A 59 2.28 15.66 -3.20
CA SER A 59 3.44 14.90 -2.73
C SER A 59 3.70 13.68 -3.60
N LEU A 60 4.82 12.99 -3.36
CA LEU A 60 5.14 11.71 -4.02
C LEU A 60 4.13 10.60 -3.66
N TRP A 61 3.48 10.71 -2.51
CA TRP A 61 2.61 9.63 -1.98
C TRP A 61 1.13 9.79 -2.36
N LEU A 62 0.72 10.93 -2.92
CA LEU A 62 -0.71 11.23 -3.07
C LEU A 62 -1.00 12.01 -4.34
N ALA A 63 -2.04 11.58 -5.06
CA ALA A 63 -2.67 12.37 -6.12
C ALA A 63 -4.20 12.30 -6.02
N ILE A 64 -4.86 13.37 -6.42
CA ILE A 64 -6.32 13.50 -6.48
C ILE A 64 -6.71 13.86 -7.90
N ALA A 65 -7.54 13.05 -8.52
CA ALA A 65 -8.01 13.26 -9.88
C ALA A 65 -9.19 14.24 -9.94
N PRO A 66 -9.47 14.85 -11.11
CA PRO A 66 -10.63 15.74 -11.29
C PRO A 66 -11.99 15.06 -11.06
N ASP A 67 -12.08 13.75 -11.18
CA ASP A 67 -13.27 12.97 -10.81
C ASP A 67 -13.38 12.68 -9.31
N GLY A 68 -12.38 13.12 -8.54
CA GLY A 68 -12.26 12.94 -7.11
C GLY A 68 -11.57 11.64 -6.70
N ALA A 69 -11.22 10.72 -7.61
CA ALA A 69 -10.48 9.51 -7.26
C ALA A 69 -9.15 9.87 -6.59
N VAL A 70 -8.83 9.18 -5.49
CA VAL A 70 -7.60 9.37 -4.71
C VAL A 70 -6.66 8.22 -4.99
N ARG A 71 -5.43 8.51 -5.38
CA ARG A 71 -4.37 7.53 -5.57
C ARG A 71 -3.30 7.74 -4.50
N ILE A 72 -2.94 6.66 -3.82
CA ILE A 72 -1.90 6.68 -2.79
C ILE A 72 -0.82 5.67 -3.17
N TRP A 73 0.43 6.12 -3.23
CA TRP A 73 1.57 5.24 -3.48
C TRP A 73 2.10 4.68 -2.18
N ALA A 74 2.01 3.35 -2.05
CA ALA A 74 2.65 2.61 -0.97
C ALA A 74 4.12 2.38 -1.33
N HIS A 75 5.03 3.02 -0.59
CA HIS A 75 6.46 2.94 -0.87
C HIS A 75 7.16 1.76 -0.18
N ARG A 76 6.52 1.13 0.80
CA ARG A 76 7.01 -0.07 1.50
C ARG A 76 6.39 -1.31 0.86
N SER A 77 7.19 -2.35 0.64
CA SER A 77 6.72 -3.59 0.02
C SER A 77 5.82 -4.38 0.95
N GLU A 78 4.73 -4.93 0.42
CA GLU A 78 3.90 -5.89 1.14
C GLU A 78 4.57 -7.26 1.21
N MET A 79 4.64 -7.82 2.41
CA MET A 79 5.17 -9.15 2.68
C MET A 79 4.28 -9.94 3.65
N GLY A 80 2.99 -9.58 3.72
CA GLY A 80 2.00 -10.17 4.63
C GLY A 80 1.77 -9.37 5.91
N THR A 81 2.37 -8.18 6.03
CA THR A 81 2.29 -7.34 7.23
C THR A 81 1.14 -6.35 7.21
N GLY A 82 0.49 -6.14 6.07
CA GLY A 82 -0.56 -5.14 5.89
C GLY A 82 -0.02 -3.72 5.71
N ILE A 83 1.27 -3.56 5.42
CA ILE A 83 1.88 -2.23 5.32
C ILE A 83 1.31 -1.41 4.17
N ARG A 84 0.93 -2.06 3.06
CA ARG A 84 0.24 -1.41 1.94
C ARG A 84 -1.17 -0.91 2.28
N THR A 85 -1.73 -1.35 3.39
CA THR A 85 -2.98 -0.83 3.94
C THR A 85 -2.71 0.24 4.99
N SER A 86 -1.82 -0.05 5.94
CA SER A 86 -1.63 0.75 7.15
C SER A 86 -1.14 2.17 6.87
N LEU A 87 -0.13 2.36 6.01
CA LEU A 87 0.39 3.68 5.69
C LEU A 87 -0.57 4.51 4.84
N PRO A 88 -1.21 3.97 3.78
CA PRO A 88 -2.27 4.67 3.06
C PRO A 88 -3.47 5.08 3.92
N MET A 89 -3.85 4.28 4.94
CA MET A 89 -4.90 4.67 5.88
C MET A 89 -4.60 5.98 6.61
N VAL A 90 -3.33 6.20 6.98
CA VAL A 90 -2.90 7.44 7.64
C VAL A 90 -3.11 8.65 6.73
N VAL A 91 -2.76 8.52 5.44
CA VAL A 91 -2.99 9.56 4.44
C VAL A 91 -4.48 9.82 4.25
N ALA A 92 -5.28 8.75 4.12
CA ALA A 92 -6.72 8.83 3.90
C ALA A 92 -7.45 9.50 5.06
N ASP A 93 -7.08 9.18 6.30
CA ASP A 93 -7.63 9.81 7.50
C ASP A 93 -7.31 11.30 7.54
N GLU A 94 -6.05 11.69 7.37
CA GLU A 94 -5.67 13.10 7.39
C GLU A 94 -6.32 13.90 6.27
N LEU A 95 -6.43 13.33 5.08
CA LEU A 95 -7.12 13.93 3.95
C LEU A 95 -8.64 14.05 4.19
N GLY A 96 -9.23 13.07 4.87
CA GLY A 96 -10.68 12.97 5.09
C GLY A 96 -11.43 12.43 3.89
N CYS A 97 -10.79 11.55 3.09
CA CYS A 97 -11.42 10.91 1.94
C CYS A 97 -12.19 9.64 2.34
N ASP A 98 -13.03 9.16 1.43
CA ASP A 98 -13.67 7.87 1.55
C ASP A 98 -12.74 6.77 1.05
N TRP A 99 -12.59 5.70 1.82
CA TRP A 99 -11.69 4.60 1.52
C TRP A 99 -12.03 3.89 0.20
N GLU A 100 -13.29 3.77 -0.11
CA GLU A 100 -13.79 3.15 -1.36
C GLU A 100 -13.34 3.90 -2.63
N ARG A 101 -12.92 5.15 -2.47
CA ARG A 101 -12.40 5.99 -3.56
C ARG A 101 -10.88 6.09 -3.57
N VAL A 102 -10.22 5.28 -2.77
CA VAL A 102 -8.76 5.19 -2.70
C VAL A 102 -8.26 4.02 -3.52
N THR A 103 -7.35 4.28 -4.43
CA THR A 103 -6.55 3.25 -5.12
C THR A 103 -5.14 3.27 -4.56
N ILE A 104 -4.63 2.11 -4.16
CA ILE A 104 -3.27 1.96 -3.65
C ILE A 104 -2.39 1.35 -4.74
N GLU A 105 -1.33 2.05 -5.08
CA GLU A 105 -0.32 1.56 -6.03
C GLU A 105 1.01 1.30 -5.31
N GLN A 106 1.73 0.28 -5.75
CA GLN A 106 3.09 0.07 -5.28
C GLN A 106 4.02 1.10 -5.93
N ALA A 107 4.75 1.85 -5.13
CA ALA A 107 5.76 2.76 -5.63
C ALA A 107 6.94 1.99 -6.24
N PHE A 108 7.53 2.54 -7.28
CA PHE A 108 8.81 2.06 -7.81
C PHE A 108 9.96 2.36 -6.84
N GLY A 109 11.11 1.71 -7.05
CA GLY A 109 12.33 2.04 -6.34
C GLY A 109 12.80 3.45 -6.72
N ASP A 110 12.64 4.41 -5.80
CA ASP A 110 13.01 5.81 -6.01
C ASP A 110 13.49 6.42 -4.68
N ALA A 111 14.67 7.01 -4.71
CA ALA A 111 15.29 7.63 -3.52
C ALA A 111 14.44 8.76 -2.90
N GLY A 112 13.54 9.38 -3.66
CA GLY A 112 12.61 10.39 -3.17
C GLY A 112 11.66 9.88 -2.09
N TYR A 113 11.37 8.57 -2.06
CA TYR A 113 10.58 7.95 -1.01
C TYR A 113 11.36 7.66 0.28
N GLY A 114 12.69 7.81 0.26
CA GLY A 114 13.56 7.43 1.37
C GLY A 114 13.73 5.91 1.48
N ASP A 115 13.75 5.40 2.71
CA ASP A 115 13.87 3.96 2.95
C ASP A 115 12.59 3.20 2.57
N GLN A 116 12.71 2.28 1.60
CA GLN A 116 11.60 1.47 1.08
C GLN A 116 11.60 0.03 1.60
N ASN A 117 12.51 -0.34 2.50
CA ASN A 117 12.56 -1.67 3.08
C ASN A 117 11.41 -1.92 4.06
N THR A 118 10.85 -3.14 4.03
CA THR A 118 9.89 -3.59 5.03
C THR A 118 10.60 -4.52 6.01
N ASP A 119 11.21 -3.95 7.02
CA ASP A 119 11.99 -4.66 8.04
C ASP A 119 11.95 -3.95 9.41
N GLY A 120 12.60 -4.52 10.41
CA GLY A 120 12.90 -3.92 11.70
C GLY A 120 11.72 -3.33 12.47
N SER A 121 10.48 -3.64 12.12
CA SER A 121 9.26 -3.00 12.66
C SER A 121 9.29 -1.47 12.53
N TRP A 122 9.94 -0.96 11.49
CA TRP A 122 10.18 0.47 11.29
C TRP A 122 9.12 1.13 10.39
N SER A 123 8.46 0.39 9.49
CA SER A 123 7.64 0.95 8.43
C SER A 123 6.59 1.96 8.91
N VAL A 124 5.72 1.59 9.86
CA VAL A 124 4.74 2.54 10.41
C VAL A 124 5.44 3.58 11.27
N ARG A 125 6.29 3.17 12.21
CA ARG A 125 6.95 4.05 13.16
C ARG A 125 7.79 5.14 12.48
N GLY A 126 8.52 4.79 11.42
CA GLY A 126 9.39 5.73 10.70
C GLY A 126 8.65 6.66 9.74
N PHE A 127 7.48 6.25 9.23
CA PHE A 127 6.79 7.01 8.18
C PHE A 127 5.42 7.56 8.59
N TYR A 128 4.98 7.31 9.82
CA TYR A 128 3.67 7.76 10.30
C TYR A 128 3.48 9.27 10.13
N GLU A 129 4.46 10.05 10.59
CA GLU A 129 4.42 11.53 10.50
C GLU A 129 4.47 11.99 9.04
N THR A 130 5.33 11.40 8.21
CA THR A 130 5.41 11.71 6.78
C THR A 130 4.08 11.50 6.07
N MET A 131 3.40 10.38 6.35
CA MET A 131 2.08 10.08 5.78
C MET A 131 1.01 11.06 6.31
N ARG A 132 1.07 11.44 7.56
CA ARG A 132 0.20 12.49 8.12
C ARG A 132 0.40 13.81 7.40
N LYS A 133 1.64 14.24 7.21
CA LYS A 133 1.97 15.49 6.50
C LYS A 133 1.45 15.46 5.06
N ALA A 134 1.59 14.34 4.35
CA ALA A 134 1.09 14.19 2.99
C ALA A 134 -0.44 14.38 2.92
N GLY A 135 -1.19 13.71 3.79
CA GLY A 135 -2.65 13.83 3.87
C GLY A 135 -3.11 15.22 4.32
N ALA A 136 -2.49 15.77 5.38
CA ALA A 136 -2.82 17.09 5.92
C ALA A 136 -2.50 18.21 4.93
N GLY A 137 -1.38 18.14 4.20
CA GLY A 137 -1.02 19.11 3.17
C GLY A 137 -2.03 19.15 2.01
N ALA A 138 -2.45 17.97 1.55
CA ALA A 138 -3.49 17.87 0.53
C ALA A 138 -4.84 18.43 1.03
N ARG A 139 -5.23 18.07 2.25
CA ARG A 139 -6.42 18.63 2.90
C ARG A 139 -6.37 20.15 2.95
N TRP A 140 -5.26 20.71 3.40
CA TRP A 140 -5.08 22.16 3.48
C TRP A 140 -5.29 22.83 2.11
N LEU A 141 -4.71 22.27 1.04
CA LEU A 141 -4.90 22.81 -0.32
C LEU A 141 -6.36 22.79 -0.76
N LEU A 142 -7.10 21.70 -0.46
CA LEU A 142 -8.52 21.60 -0.80
C LEU A 142 -9.37 22.61 0.00
N GLU A 143 -9.08 22.79 1.29
CA GLU A 143 -9.76 23.74 2.15
C GLU A 143 -9.50 25.18 1.67
N GLN A 144 -8.26 25.52 1.31
CA GLN A 144 -7.92 26.83 0.72
C GLN A 144 -8.61 27.04 -0.64
N ALA A 145 -8.65 26.00 -1.48
CA ALA A 145 -9.32 26.08 -2.78
C ALA A 145 -10.83 26.34 -2.63
N ALA A 146 -11.47 25.69 -1.69
CA ALA A 146 -12.89 25.90 -1.38
C ALA A 146 -13.13 27.31 -0.83
N ALA A 147 -12.31 27.77 0.10
CA ALA A 147 -12.36 29.10 0.67
C ALA A 147 -12.27 30.18 -0.43
N LYS A 148 -11.31 30.00 -1.35
CA LYS A 148 -11.14 30.90 -2.50
C LYS A 148 -12.36 30.92 -3.42
N GLN A 149 -12.96 29.74 -3.71
CA GLN A 149 -14.16 29.67 -4.57
C GLN A 149 -15.39 30.29 -3.90
N TRP A 150 -15.51 30.17 -2.57
CA TRP A 150 -16.67 30.67 -1.84
C TRP A 150 -16.52 32.10 -1.32
N GLY A 151 -15.29 32.64 -1.33
CA GLY A 151 -14.99 33.95 -0.77
C GLY A 151 -15.15 34.03 0.75
N VAL A 152 -14.74 32.95 1.46
CA VAL A 152 -14.84 32.81 2.93
C VAL A 152 -13.47 32.54 3.54
N ASP A 153 -13.35 32.59 4.88
CA ASP A 153 -12.12 32.23 5.57
C ASP A 153 -11.92 30.69 5.45
N ALA A 154 -10.70 30.28 5.15
CA ALA A 154 -10.36 28.87 5.06
C ALA A 154 -10.59 28.09 6.38
N LYS A 155 -10.59 28.78 7.51
CA LYS A 155 -10.93 28.19 8.81
C LYS A 155 -12.38 27.70 8.92
N GLU A 156 -13.25 28.22 8.05
CA GLU A 156 -14.66 27.81 7.96
C GLU A 156 -14.86 26.64 6.99
N CYS A 157 -13.79 26.22 6.31
CA CYS A 157 -13.78 25.11 5.36
C CYS A 157 -13.21 23.85 6.00
N ILE A 158 -13.98 22.76 6.01
CA ILE A 158 -13.61 21.52 6.68
C ILE A 158 -13.70 20.37 5.67
N ALA A 159 -12.57 19.76 5.36
CA ALA A 159 -12.54 18.57 4.52
C ALA A 159 -12.91 17.32 5.34
N ARG A 160 -13.95 16.61 4.93
CA ARG A 160 -14.43 15.34 5.49
C ARG A 160 -15.34 14.64 4.49
N GLU A 161 -15.49 13.33 4.63
CA GLU A 161 -16.41 12.57 3.78
C GLU A 161 -16.21 12.85 2.29
N HIS A 162 -14.95 12.89 1.86
CA HIS A 162 -14.55 13.10 0.47
C HIS A 162 -14.98 14.42 -0.16
N ALA A 163 -15.27 15.43 0.65
CA ALA A 163 -15.68 16.78 0.23
C ALA A 163 -15.17 17.82 1.22
N VAL A 164 -15.16 19.07 0.79
CA VAL A 164 -14.99 20.23 1.68
C VAL A 164 -16.36 20.81 1.98
N HIS A 165 -16.61 21.04 3.26
CA HIS A 165 -17.84 21.64 3.77
C HIS A 165 -17.54 23.06 4.25
N GLY A 166 -18.40 24.01 3.88
CA GLY A 166 -18.29 25.41 4.25
C GLY A 166 -19.54 25.95 4.95
N PRO A 167 -19.54 27.24 5.30
CA PRO A 167 -20.66 27.87 5.95
C PRO A 167 -21.91 27.86 5.07
N GLY A 168 -23.08 27.89 5.72
CA GLY A 168 -24.37 27.88 5.01
C GLY A 168 -24.67 26.58 4.26
N GLY A 169 -24.06 25.46 4.65
CA GLY A 169 -24.31 24.15 4.02
C GLY A 169 -23.60 23.97 2.66
N LYS A 170 -22.68 24.86 2.31
CA LYS A 170 -21.88 24.72 1.08
C LYS A 170 -21.05 23.43 1.11
N LYS A 171 -20.97 22.77 -0.03
CA LYS A 171 -20.20 21.53 -0.18
C LYS A 171 -19.61 21.46 -1.59
N LEU A 172 -18.33 21.07 -1.70
CA LEU A 172 -17.65 20.75 -2.96
C LEU A 172 -16.89 19.45 -2.79
N GLY A 173 -17.03 18.54 -3.76
CA GLY A 173 -16.24 17.32 -3.82
C GLY A 173 -14.77 17.61 -4.09
N PHE A 174 -13.89 16.70 -3.71
CA PHE A 174 -12.45 16.90 -3.90
C PHE A 174 -12.09 17.15 -5.38
N GLY A 175 -12.72 16.45 -6.30
CA GLY A 175 -12.48 16.63 -7.73
C GLY A 175 -12.78 18.02 -8.25
N GLU A 176 -13.84 18.66 -7.75
CA GLU A 176 -14.26 20.01 -8.13
C GLU A 176 -13.24 21.08 -7.70
N LEU A 177 -12.41 20.75 -6.71
CA LEU A 177 -11.40 21.64 -6.14
C LEU A 177 -10.02 21.49 -6.78
N VAL A 178 -9.76 20.40 -7.48
CA VAL A 178 -8.44 20.04 -8.06
C VAL A 178 -7.85 21.20 -8.87
N ALA A 179 -8.61 21.76 -9.80
CA ALA A 179 -8.13 22.82 -10.68
C ALA A 179 -7.69 24.08 -9.89
N THR A 180 -8.46 24.46 -8.87
CA THR A 180 -8.14 25.61 -8.01
C THR A 180 -6.97 25.30 -7.10
N ALA A 181 -6.94 24.10 -6.50
CA ALA A 181 -5.91 23.66 -5.56
C ALA A 181 -4.52 23.57 -6.21
N ARG A 182 -4.42 23.17 -7.47
CA ARG A 182 -3.17 23.12 -8.24
C ARG A 182 -2.47 24.48 -8.38
N GLY A 183 -3.20 25.54 -8.33
CA GLY A 183 -2.66 26.92 -8.37
C GLY A 183 -2.22 27.45 -7.02
N LEU A 184 -2.25 26.65 -5.96
CA LEU A 184 -1.87 27.04 -4.60
C LEU A 184 -0.51 26.45 -4.21
N SER A 185 0.21 27.13 -3.33
CA SER A 185 1.44 26.62 -2.73
C SER A 185 1.14 25.70 -1.57
N LEU A 186 1.99 24.69 -1.37
CA LEU A 186 1.90 23.83 -0.18
C LEU A 186 2.08 24.64 1.11
N PRO A 187 1.45 24.22 2.21
CA PRO A 187 1.64 24.85 3.51
C PRO A 187 3.04 24.57 4.07
N SER A 188 3.53 25.47 4.93
CA SER A 188 4.68 25.14 5.78
C SER A 188 4.27 24.13 6.88
N ASP A 189 5.26 23.49 7.51
CA ASP A 189 5.00 22.55 8.59
C ASP A 189 4.21 23.16 9.75
N GLU A 190 4.44 24.45 10.06
CA GLU A 190 3.73 25.18 11.12
C GLU A 190 2.25 25.46 10.78
N GLN A 191 1.90 25.47 9.51
CA GLN A 191 0.53 25.66 9.04
C GLN A 191 -0.27 24.37 9.04
N LEU A 192 0.41 23.21 9.06
CA LEU A 192 -0.25 21.92 9.07
C LEU A 192 -1.00 21.71 10.38
N ARG A 193 -2.24 21.27 10.26
CA ARG A 193 -3.07 20.83 11.38
C ARG A 193 -3.34 19.36 11.21
N PHE A 194 -2.97 18.57 12.21
CA PHE A 194 -3.24 17.15 12.20
C PHE A 194 -4.57 16.86 12.87
N ARG A 195 -5.27 15.84 12.38
CA ARG A 195 -6.46 15.30 13.03
C ARG A 195 -6.11 14.74 14.40
N LYS A 196 -7.02 14.92 15.34
CA LYS A 196 -6.91 14.29 16.65
C LYS A 196 -7.33 12.82 16.55
N PRO A 197 -6.91 11.96 17.50
CA PRO A 197 -7.25 10.52 17.46
C PRO A 197 -8.75 10.22 17.35
N GLU A 198 -9.58 11.05 17.95
CA GLU A 198 -11.04 10.92 17.92
C GLU A 198 -11.65 11.28 16.55
N GLU A 199 -10.94 12.02 15.73
CA GLU A 199 -11.38 12.42 14.38
C GLU A 199 -10.96 11.40 13.30
N LEU A 200 -10.13 10.41 13.68
CA LEU A 200 -9.67 9.37 12.75
C LEU A 200 -10.79 8.36 12.52
N ARG A 201 -11.00 7.99 11.27
CA ARG A 201 -12.06 7.07 10.82
C ARG A 201 -11.54 5.66 10.58
N PHE A 202 -10.27 5.52 10.26
CA PHE A 202 -9.62 4.28 9.82
C PHE A 202 -8.53 3.83 10.79
N VAL A 203 -7.57 4.68 11.10
CA VAL A 203 -6.45 4.35 11.99
C VAL A 203 -6.95 4.06 13.40
N GLY A 204 -6.60 2.86 13.91
CA GLY A 204 -7.06 2.38 15.20
C GLY A 204 -8.52 1.94 15.25
N LYS A 205 -9.17 1.76 14.09
CA LYS A 205 -10.55 1.27 13.96
C LYS A 205 -10.56 0.00 13.10
N GLU A 206 -11.54 -0.87 13.33
CA GLU A 206 -11.74 -2.10 12.55
C GLU A 206 -12.66 -1.85 11.32
N THR A 207 -12.51 -0.67 10.68
CA THR A 207 -13.39 -0.25 9.59
C THR A 207 -12.83 -0.58 8.20
N VAL A 208 -11.54 -0.83 8.11
CA VAL A 208 -10.85 -1.10 6.83
C VAL A 208 -10.30 -2.51 6.83
N ARG A 209 -10.64 -3.27 5.78
CA ARG A 209 -10.05 -4.58 5.53
C ARG A 209 -8.65 -4.42 4.92
N PHE A 210 -7.82 -5.44 5.13
CA PHE A 210 -6.52 -5.54 4.49
C PHE A 210 -6.70 -5.45 2.96
N TYR A 211 -6.06 -4.45 2.33
CA TYR A 211 -6.29 -4.10 0.92
C TYR A 211 -6.01 -5.27 -0.03
N ASP A 212 -4.91 -5.96 0.20
CA ASP A 212 -4.46 -7.08 -0.63
C ASP A 212 -5.06 -8.44 -0.20
N ALA A 213 -5.93 -8.48 0.83
CA ALA A 213 -6.42 -9.74 1.42
C ALA A 213 -7.01 -10.70 0.39
N THR A 214 -7.84 -10.20 -0.51
CA THR A 214 -8.49 -11.03 -1.53
C THR A 214 -7.48 -11.61 -2.51
N ASP A 215 -6.50 -10.83 -2.94
CA ASP A 215 -5.50 -11.29 -3.92
C ASP A 215 -4.53 -12.29 -3.28
N ILE A 216 -4.14 -12.05 -2.04
CA ILE A 216 -3.30 -12.98 -1.27
C ILE A 216 -4.03 -14.30 -1.05
N THR A 217 -5.27 -14.28 -0.55
CA THR A 217 -6.01 -15.50 -0.21
C THR A 217 -6.48 -16.31 -1.41
N THR A 218 -6.59 -15.69 -2.57
CA THR A 218 -6.96 -16.35 -3.84
C THR A 218 -5.76 -16.68 -4.73
N GLY A 219 -4.54 -16.37 -4.29
CA GLY A 219 -3.31 -16.60 -5.06
C GLY A 219 -3.14 -15.69 -6.27
N ARG A 220 -3.84 -14.56 -6.33
CA ARG A 220 -3.68 -13.54 -7.37
C ARG A 220 -2.58 -12.52 -7.07
N ALA A 221 -2.21 -12.37 -5.79
CA ALA A 221 -1.12 -11.49 -5.41
C ALA A 221 0.19 -11.93 -6.09
N THR A 222 0.93 -10.95 -6.61
CA THR A 222 2.24 -11.18 -7.25
C THR A 222 3.32 -10.55 -6.37
N PHE A 223 4.25 -11.38 -5.92
CA PHE A 223 5.42 -10.95 -5.15
C PHE A 223 6.68 -10.96 -6.03
N GLY A 224 7.77 -10.36 -5.55
CA GLY A 224 9.02 -10.29 -6.29
C GLY A 224 9.53 -11.66 -6.78
N ALA A 225 9.34 -12.71 -5.96
CA ALA A 225 9.70 -14.07 -6.33
C ALA A 225 8.84 -14.67 -7.46
N ASP A 226 7.68 -14.10 -7.75
CA ASP A 226 6.78 -14.58 -8.83
C ASP A 226 7.04 -13.89 -10.17
N VAL A 227 7.79 -12.80 -10.17
CA VAL A 227 8.11 -12.02 -11.38
C VAL A 227 8.99 -12.86 -12.31
N ARG A 228 8.62 -12.95 -13.58
CA ARG A 228 9.32 -13.73 -14.61
C ARG A 228 9.39 -12.91 -15.91
N PRO A 229 10.31 -11.93 -16.00
CA PRO A 229 10.54 -11.21 -17.25
C PRO A 229 11.10 -12.15 -18.34
N ASP A 230 10.86 -11.78 -19.59
CA ASP A 230 11.35 -12.56 -20.73
C ASP A 230 12.89 -12.65 -20.70
N GLY A 231 13.40 -13.87 -20.96
CA GLY A 231 14.83 -14.13 -20.89
C GLY A 231 15.44 -14.27 -19.48
N MET A 232 14.63 -14.20 -18.43
CA MET A 232 15.10 -14.37 -17.06
C MET A 232 15.72 -15.76 -16.85
N VAL A 233 16.90 -15.78 -16.24
CA VAL A 233 17.53 -17.01 -15.72
C VAL A 233 17.55 -16.96 -14.20
N ILE A 234 17.43 -18.14 -13.58
CA ILE A 234 17.51 -18.27 -12.12
C ILE A 234 18.87 -18.90 -11.81
N ALA A 235 19.66 -18.24 -10.97
CA ALA A 235 20.93 -18.75 -10.49
C ALA A 235 20.85 -19.00 -8.99
N SER A 236 21.53 -20.05 -8.54
CA SER A 236 21.78 -20.34 -7.13
C SER A 236 23.28 -20.24 -6.90
N ALA A 237 23.70 -19.52 -5.87
CA ALA A 237 25.08 -19.42 -5.42
C ALA A 237 25.34 -20.41 -4.29
#